data_905175ad10a21374de732dea3cacb93f
#
_entry.id   905175ad10a21374de732dea3cacb93f
#
_cell.length_a   1.000
_cell.length_b   1.000
_cell.length_c   1.000
_cell.angle_alpha   90.00
_cell.angle_beta   90.00
_cell.angle_gamma   90.00
#
_symmetry.space_group_name_H-M   'P 1'
#
loop_
_entity.id
_entity.type
_entity.pdbx_description
1 polymer ?
#
loop_
_entity_poly.entity_id
_entity_poly.type
_entity_poly.pdbx_seq_one_letter_code
_entity_poly.pdbx_strand_id
1 'polypeptide(L)'
;RDASVDPLIITVAPIGAEVTRDHNPNVPLTPEEITQECYLAWKEGACIAHIHGRDKEGLATQNPVVYKEIIDRVKEKTGNSMIIQVSTGGAVGMSAAERVGPVSLKPNMATLTCGTVNFGDGIFTNSQDDMESFATAIKENGVKPEFEIFDAGMIENAARLAKKGFVKLPGHFDFVMGVPGGISGDARNLMHL
;
A
#
# COMPACT_ATOMS: atom_id res chain seq x y z
N ARG A 1 1.17 -38.22 1.00
CA ARG A 1 1.05 -36.84 1.51
C ARG A 1 0.67 -36.02 0.30
N ASP A 2 -0.58 -35.56 0.24
CA ASP A 2 -0.95 -34.51 -0.69
C ASP A 2 0.02 -33.35 -0.46
N ALA A 3 0.69 -32.90 -1.53
CA ALA A 3 1.50 -31.70 -1.46
C ALA A 3 0.52 -30.59 -1.04
N SER A 4 0.60 -30.14 0.21
CA SER A 4 -0.19 -29.01 0.68
C SER A 4 0.22 -27.81 -0.17
N VAL A 5 -0.66 -27.41 -1.05
CA VAL A 5 -0.47 -26.15 -1.78
C VAL A 5 -0.54 -25.06 -0.73
N ASP A 6 0.53 -24.29 -0.58
CA ASP A 6 0.52 -23.16 0.34
C ASP A 6 -0.63 -22.20 -0.04
N PRO A 7 -1.39 -21.72 0.94
CA PRO A 7 -2.50 -20.83 0.65
C PRO A 7 -2.00 -19.54 0.01
N LEU A 8 -2.71 -19.09 -1.04
CA LEU A 8 -2.42 -17.82 -1.70
C LEU A 8 -2.89 -16.64 -0.83
N ILE A 9 -2.01 -15.68 -0.63
CA ILE A 9 -2.37 -14.39 -0.01
C ILE A 9 -2.95 -13.49 -1.09
N ILE A 10 -4.20 -13.04 -0.89
CA ILE A 10 -4.90 -12.13 -1.82
C ILE A 10 -5.08 -10.79 -1.13
N THR A 11 -4.54 -9.74 -1.73
CA THR A 11 -4.71 -8.35 -1.30
C THR A 11 -5.71 -7.65 -2.24
N VAL A 12 -6.73 -7.02 -1.68
CA VAL A 12 -7.62 -6.12 -2.44
C VAL A 12 -7.17 -4.68 -2.26
N ALA A 13 -6.99 -3.97 -3.37
CA ALA A 13 -6.76 -2.52 -3.43
C ALA A 13 -7.94 -1.87 -4.16
N PRO A 14 -9.01 -1.46 -3.46
CA PRO A 14 -10.25 -1.00 -4.09
C PRO A 14 -10.06 0.26 -4.93
N ILE A 15 -9.13 1.11 -4.53
CA ILE A 15 -8.79 2.35 -5.21
C ILE A 15 -7.32 2.73 -4.96
N GLY A 16 -6.69 3.39 -5.94
CA GLY A 16 -5.42 4.10 -5.79
C GLY A 16 -5.60 5.60 -5.53
N ALA A 17 -4.53 6.37 -5.58
CA ALA A 17 -4.54 7.81 -5.31
C ALA A 17 -4.99 8.66 -6.51
N GLU A 18 -4.71 8.23 -7.73
CA GLU A 18 -4.80 9.07 -8.94
C GLU A 18 -6.08 8.86 -9.76
N VAL A 19 -6.79 7.75 -9.55
CA VAL A 19 -7.98 7.40 -10.35
C VAL A 19 -9.20 8.17 -9.86
N THR A 20 -9.99 8.70 -10.80
CA THR A 20 -11.25 9.40 -10.56
C THR A 20 -12.42 8.73 -11.28
N ARG A 21 -13.65 9.18 -11.04
CA ARG A 21 -14.83 8.70 -11.76
C ARG A 21 -14.85 9.04 -13.24
N ASP A 22 -14.07 10.02 -13.66
CA ASP A 22 -13.89 10.32 -15.09
C ASP A 22 -13.09 9.22 -15.81
N HIS A 23 -12.17 8.56 -15.08
CA HIS A 23 -11.41 7.43 -15.61
C HIS A 23 -12.21 6.12 -15.53
N ASN A 24 -12.96 5.92 -14.45
CA ASN A 24 -13.84 4.77 -14.25
C ASN A 24 -14.99 5.15 -13.31
N PRO A 25 -16.25 5.16 -13.79
CA PRO A 25 -17.40 5.59 -12.99
C PRO A 25 -17.68 4.71 -11.76
N ASN A 26 -17.11 3.51 -11.68
CA ASN A 26 -17.34 2.56 -10.62
C ASN A 26 -16.30 2.63 -9.49
N VAL A 27 -15.31 3.54 -9.54
CA VAL A 27 -14.31 3.63 -8.46
C VAL A 27 -14.97 4.06 -7.15
N PRO A 28 -14.67 3.39 -6.04
CA PRO A 28 -15.16 3.77 -4.72
C PRO A 28 -14.41 5.01 -4.22
N LEU A 29 -15.13 6.10 -3.92
CA LEU A 29 -14.52 7.35 -3.44
C LEU A 29 -14.90 7.68 -2.00
N THR A 30 -15.95 7.05 -1.47
CA THR A 30 -16.38 7.30 -0.09
C THR A 30 -15.92 6.19 0.86
N PRO A 31 -15.78 6.44 2.16
CA PRO A 31 -15.48 5.41 3.13
C PRO A 31 -16.44 4.22 3.08
N GLU A 32 -17.73 4.47 2.82
CA GLU A 32 -18.74 3.43 2.67
C GLU A 32 -18.48 2.56 1.43
N GLU A 33 -18.24 3.18 0.27
CA GLU A 33 -17.97 2.47 -0.98
C GLU A 33 -16.68 1.65 -0.87
N ILE A 34 -15.57 2.24 -0.35
CA ILE A 34 -14.29 1.55 -0.14
C ILE A 34 -14.49 0.34 0.79
N THR A 35 -15.23 0.53 1.88
CA THR A 35 -15.54 -0.55 2.82
C THR A 35 -16.34 -1.66 2.16
N GLN A 36 -17.32 -1.31 1.32
CA GLN A 36 -18.14 -2.29 0.61
C GLN A 36 -17.31 -3.15 -0.35
N GLU A 37 -16.40 -2.55 -1.10
CA GLU A 37 -15.50 -3.28 -1.99
C GLU A 37 -14.54 -4.21 -1.21
N CYS A 38 -13.97 -3.73 -0.11
CA CYS A 38 -13.18 -4.58 0.79
C CYS A 38 -13.98 -5.78 1.30
N TYR A 39 -15.22 -5.56 1.71
CA TYR A 39 -16.10 -6.61 2.23
C TYR A 39 -16.45 -7.65 1.15
N LEU A 40 -16.78 -7.20 -0.07
CA LEU A 40 -17.08 -8.11 -1.18
C LEU A 40 -15.87 -8.95 -1.54
N ALA A 41 -14.69 -8.34 -1.65
CA ALA A 41 -13.45 -9.06 -1.91
C ALA A 41 -13.09 -10.06 -0.78
N TRP A 42 -13.32 -9.68 0.48
CA TRP A 42 -13.14 -10.57 1.63
C TRP A 42 -14.03 -11.82 1.55
N LYS A 43 -15.27 -11.67 1.14
CA LYS A 43 -16.17 -12.81 0.94
C LYS A 43 -15.68 -13.78 -0.14
N GLU A 44 -14.93 -13.28 -1.12
CA GLU A 44 -14.33 -14.08 -2.19
C GLU A 44 -12.91 -14.58 -1.84
N GLY A 45 -12.43 -14.33 -0.62
CA GLY A 45 -11.18 -14.89 -0.09
C GLY A 45 -10.01 -13.92 0.03
N ALA A 46 -10.17 -12.63 -0.27
CA ALA A 46 -9.14 -11.65 0.03
C ALA A 46 -8.91 -11.54 1.54
N CYS A 47 -7.64 -11.49 1.95
CA CYS A 47 -7.29 -11.45 3.37
C CYS A 47 -6.62 -10.15 3.81
N ILE A 48 -6.15 -9.32 2.86
CA ILE A 48 -5.55 -8.01 3.11
C ILE A 48 -6.36 -6.95 2.36
N ALA A 49 -6.70 -5.83 3.05
CA ALA A 49 -7.24 -4.62 2.45
C ALA A 49 -6.13 -3.57 2.38
N HIS A 50 -5.71 -3.22 1.16
CA HIS A 50 -4.80 -2.10 0.89
C HIS A 50 -5.64 -0.83 0.69
N ILE A 51 -5.52 0.12 1.61
CA ILE A 51 -6.43 1.26 1.71
C ILE A 51 -5.73 2.55 1.28
N HIS A 52 -6.38 3.28 0.36
CA HIS A 52 -6.17 4.69 0.10
C HIS A 52 -7.37 5.49 0.61
N GLY A 53 -7.11 6.61 1.30
CA GLY A 53 -8.17 7.52 1.75
C GLY A 53 -8.57 8.51 0.66
N ARG A 54 -9.86 8.87 0.66
CA ARG A 54 -10.41 9.96 -0.16
C ARG A 54 -11.17 10.93 0.72
N ASP A 55 -11.01 12.22 0.48
CA ASP A 55 -11.78 13.24 1.18
C ASP A 55 -13.22 13.35 0.63
N LYS A 56 -13.99 14.26 1.16
CA LYS A 56 -15.41 14.45 0.77
C LYS A 56 -15.59 14.97 -0.66
N GLU A 57 -14.55 15.53 -1.25
CA GLU A 57 -14.47 15.92 -2.65
C GLU A 57 -14.01 14.78 -3.56
N GLY A 58 -13.66 13.61 -3.01
CA GLY A 58 -13.14 12.46 -3.73
C GLY A 58 -11.65 12.56 -4.07
N LEU A 59 -10.93 13.56 -3.54
CA LEU A 59 -9.50 13.72 -3.74
C LEU A 59 -8.71 12.83 -2.78
N ALA A 60 -7.51 12.42 -3.19
CA ALA A 60 -6.64 11.61 -2.34
C ALA A 60 -6.27 12.37 -1.07
N THR A 61 -6.35 11.70 0.08
CA THR A 61 -6.00 12.27 1.37
C THR A 61 -5.28 11.26 2.24
N GLN A 62 -4.35 11.76 3.07
CA GLN A 62 -3.67 10.98 4.10
C GLN A 62 -4.16 11.38 5.51
N ASN A 63 -5.33 12.00 5.59
CA ASN A 63 -5.92 12.39 6.86
C ASN A 63 -6.26 11.16 7.71
N PRO A 64 -5.66 11.00 8.91
CA PRO A 64 -5.93 9.85 9.78
C PRO A 64 -7.40 9.68 10.18
N VAL A 65 -8.19 10.76 10.21
CA VAL A 65 -9.63 10.67 10.52
C VAL A 65 -10.38 9.88 9.46
N VAL A 66 -10.10 10.14 8.18
CA VAL A 66 -10.70 9.41 7.05
C VAL A 66 -10.27 7.95 7.06
N TYR A 67 -8.98 7.70 7.25
CA TYR A 67 -8.47 6.32 7.34
C TYR A 67 -9.07 5.56 8.51
N LYS A 68 -9.20 6.21 9.68
CA LYS A 68 -9.82 5.59 10.85
C LYS A 68 -11.25 5.14 10.56
N GLU A 69 -12.04 5.98 9.91
CA GLU A 69 -13.41 5.64 9.54
C GLU A 69 -13.46 4.40 8.64
N ILE A 70 -12.62 4.35 7.58
CA ILE A 70 -12.56 3.19 6.67
C ILE A 70 -12.12 1.94 7.44
N ILE A 71 -11.06 2.03 8.24
CA ILE A 71 -10.51 0.92 9.04
C ILE A 71 -11.57 0.33 9.98
N ASP A 72 -12.26 1.20 10.73
CA ASP A 72 -13.28 0.76 11.69
C ASP A 72 -14.43 0.04 10.99
N ARG A 73 -14.92 0.59 9.87
CA ARG A 73 -16.00 0.00 9.07
C ARG A 73 -15.58 -1.35 8.44
N VAL A 74 -14.36 -1.47 7.90
CA VAL A 74 -13.87 -2.73 7.35
C VAL A 74 -13.76 -3.78 8.45
N LYS A 75 -13.18 -3.42 9.60
CA LYS A 75 -13.09 -4.33 10.76
C LYS A 75 -14.45 -4.80 11.25
N GLU A 76 -15.41 -3.90 11.34
CA GLU A 76 -16.78 -4.23 11.75
C GLU A 76 -17.42 -5.23 10.76
N LYS A 77 -17.39 -4.93 9.46
CA LYS A 77 -18.00 -5.79 8.42
C LYS A 77 -17.36 -7.16 8.29
N THR A 78 -16.05 -7.27 8.56
CA THR A 78 -15.29 -8.53 8.42
C THR A 78 -15.04 -9.24 9.74
N GLY A 79 -15.61 -8.77 10.84
CA GLY A 79 -15.39 -9.34 12.18
C GLY A 79 -13.91 -9.32 12.60
N ASN A 80 -13.15 -8.31 12.25
CA ASN A 80 -11.70 -8.18 12.47
C ASN A 80 -10.84 -9.28 11.82
N SER A 81 -11.36 -10.02 10.86
CA SER A 81 -10.61 -11.11 10.22
C SER A 81 -9.76 -10.65 9.03
N MET A 82 -10.00 -9.45 8.50
CA MET A 82 -9.23 -8.87 7.41
C MET A 82 -8.03 -8.08 7.94
N ILE A 83 -6.86 -8.32 7.38
CA ILE A 83 -5.64 -7.56 7.67
C ILE A 83 -5.77 -6.18 7.02
N ILE A 84 -5.53 -5.14 7.79
CA ILE A 84 -5.58 -3.75 7.30
C ILE A 84 -4.18 -3.27 6.96
N GLN A 85 -4.00 -2.86 5.73
CA GLN A 85 -2.80 -2.18 5.23
C GLN A 85 -3.16 -0.78 4.78
N VAL A 86 -2.42 0.22 5.27
CA VAL A 86 -2.57 1.60 4.81
C VAL A 86 -1.48 1.95 3.81
N SER A 87 -1.85 2.66 2.75
CA SER A 87 -0.87 3.22 1.83
C SER A 87 -0.17 4.43 2.45
N THR A 88 1.16 4.47 2.38
CA THR A 88 1.96 5.66 2.61
C THR A 88 2.33 6.36 1.29
N GLY A 89 1.78 5.90 0.17
CA GLY A 89 2.00 6.47 -1.16
C GLY A 89 1.45 7.89 -1.27
N GLY A 90 0.22 8.09 -0.84
CA GLY A 90 -0.50 9.34 -1.08
C GLY A 90 -0.68 9.59 -2.58
N ALA A 91 -0.94 10.83 -2.95
CA ALA A 91 -0.90 11.29 -4.34
C ALA A 91 0.49 11.86 -4.69
N VAL A 92 0.80 11.89 -5.98
CA VAL A 92 2.01 12.54 -6.49
C VAL A 92 2.05 14.00 -5.99
N GLY A 93 3.18 14.40 -5.40
CA GLY A 93 3.39 15.74 -4.85
C GLY A 93 3.06 15.91 -3.37
N MET A 94 2.44 14.92 -2.71
CA MET A 94 2.28 14.97 -1.25
C MET A 94 3.63 14.84 -0.53
N SER A 95 3.80 15.58 0.56
CA SER A 95 5.01 15.51 1.39
C SER A 95 5.10 14.20 2.18
N ALA A 96 6.32 13.77 2.51
CA ALA A 96 6.54 12.59 3.35
C ALA A 96 5.82 12.68 4.71
N ALA A 97 5.81 13.88 5.31
CA ALA A 97 5.14 14.13 6.59
C ALA A 97 3.62 13.92 6.53
N GLU A 98 2.97 14.29 5.43
CA GLU A 98 1.54 14.00 5.22
C GLU A 98 1.30 12.52 4.99
N ARG A 99 2.12 11.90 4.13
CA ARG A 99 1.97 10.52 3.68
C ARG A 99 2.06 9.50 4.83
N VAL A 100 2.81 9.79 5.87
CA VAL A 100 2.98 8.90 7.03
C VAL A 100 1.81 8.94 8.01
N GLY A 101 0.90 9.92 7.91
CA GLY A 101 -0.18 10.16 8.85
C GLY A 101 -0.98 8.92 9.28
N PRO A 102 -1.48 8.09 8.34
CA PRO A 102 -2.27 6.90 8.67
C PRO A 102 -1.55 5.83 9.49
N VAL A 103 -0.20 5.80 9.49
CA VAL A 103 0.59 4.85 10.28
C VAL A 103 0.35 5.03 11.79
N SER A 104 0.03 6.25 12.23
CA SER A 104 -0.30 6.57 13.62
C SER A 104 -1.52 5.83 14.17
N LEU A 105 -2.39 5.31 13.29
CA LEU A 105 -3.56 4.49 13.64
C LEU A 105 -3.18 3.04 13.98
N LYS A 106 -1.91 2.67 13.88
CA LYS A 106 -1.38 1.33 14.14
C LYS A 106 -2.12 0.22 13.37
N PRO A 107 -2.24 0.34 12.03
CA PRO A 107 -2.79 -0.73 11.22
C PRO A 107 -1.91 -1.99 11.31
N ASN A 108 -2.37 -3.10 10.75
CA ASN A 108 -1.56 -4.33 10.72
C ASN A 108 -0.31 -4.15 9.84
N MET A 109 -0.47 -3.46 8.70
CA MET A 109 0.57 -3.24 7.71
C MET A 109 0.52 -1.80 7.17
N ALA A 110 1.65 -1.35 6.64
CA ALA A 110 1.76 -0.11 5.87
C ALA A 110 2.76 -0.30 4.73
N THR A 111 2.53 0.36 3.59
CA THR A 111 3.46 0.30 2.48
C THR A 111 4.73 1.10 2.75
N LEU A 112 5.83 0.67 2.15
CA LEU A 112 7.13 1.33 2.17
C LEU A 112 7.71 1.25 0.76
N THR A 113 7.47 2.28 -0.03
CA THR A 113 8.01 2.36 -1.40
C THR A 113 9.52 2.55 -1.35
N CYS A 114 10.27 1.67 -2.01
CA CYS A 114 11.71 1.55 -1.84
C CYS A 114 12.54 2.39 -2.83
N GLY A 115 11.98 3.47 -3.35
CA GLY A 115 12.70 4.40 -4.23
C GLY A 115 11.80 5.36 -4.98
N THR A 116 12.40 6.40 -5.52
CA THR A 116 11.73 7.36 -6.40
C THR A 116 11.54 6.76 -7.79
N VAL A 117 10.36 6.98 -8.37
CA VAL A 117 10.02 6.49 -9.72
C VAL A 117 9.23 7.57 -10.46
N ASN A 118 9.37 7.64 -11.79
CA ASN A 118 8.40 8.34 -12.61
C ASN A 118 7.07 7.58 -12.54
N PHE A 119 5.98 8.29 -12.27
CA PHE A 119 4.65 7.70 -12.12
C PHE A 119 3.70 8.41 -13.09
N GLY A 120 3.53 7.83 -14.29
CA GLY A 120 2.91 8.55 -15.39
C GLY A 120 3.69 9.80 -15.74
N ASP A 121 3.01 10.94 -15.75
CA ASP A 121 3.63 12.25 -16.06
C ASP A 121 4.25 12.94 -14.84
N GLY A 122 4.16 12.34 -13.66
CA GLY A 122 4.68 12.90 -12.41
C GLY A 122 5.88 12.14 -11.85
N ILE A 123 6.42 12.64 -10.75
CA ILE A 123 7.49 11.99 -9.99
C ILE A 123 6.94 11.56 -8.64
N PHE A 124 6.93 10.27 -8.39
CA PHE A 124 6.62 9.71 -7.08
C PHE A 124 7.91 9.66 -6.26
N THR A 125 8.10 10.67 -5.43
CA THR A 125 9.34 10.88 -4.68
C THR A 125 9.39 10.00 -3.44
N ASN A 126 10.46 9.22 -3.32
CA ASN A 126 10.83 8.44 -2.15
C ASN A 126 12.35 8.47 -2.04
N SER A 127 12.88 9.58 -1.52
CA SER A 127 14.30 9.74 -1.27
C SER A 127 14.79 8.77 -0.20
N GLN A 128 16.10 8.65 -0.02
CA GLN A 128 16.67 7.83 1.05
C GLN A 128 16.14 8.30 2.43
N ASP A 129 16.07 9.60 2.65
CA ASP A 129 15.60 10.19 3.90
C ASP A 129 14.10 9.93 4.12
N ASP A 130 13.28 9.99 3.05
CA ASP A 130 11.86 9.65 3.11
C ASP A 130 11.67 8.17 3.50
N MET A 131 12.40 7.27 2.84
CA MET A 131 12.32 5.82 3.13
C MET A 131 12.72 5.52 4.58
N GLU A 132 13.78 6.14 5.10
CA GLU A 132 14.22 5.97 6.49
C GLU A 132 13.20 6.54 7.48
N SER A 133 12.59 7.68 7.15
CA SER A 133 11.52 8.30 7.94
C SER A 133 10.27 7.41 8.01
N PHE A 134 9.79 6.91 6.86
CA PHE A 134 8.65 5.98 6.82
C PHE A 134 8.94 4.69 7.57
N ALA A 135 10.12 4.09 7.35
CA ALA A 135 10.51 2.86 8.03
C ALA A 135 10.58 3.05 9.56
N THR A 136 11.07 4.21 10.01
CA THR A 136 11.10 4.58 11.43
C THR A 136 9.69 4.68 12.00
N ALA A 137 8.80 5.43 11.35
CA ALA A 137 7.41 5.58 11.80
C ALA A 137 6.66 4.23 11.84
N ILE A 138 6.82 3.40 10.82
CA ILE A 138 6.24 2.06 10.74
C ILE A 138 6.73 1.19 11.92
N LYS A 139 8.04 1.20 12.18
CA LYS A 139 8.67 0.44 13.27
C LYS A 139 8.22 0.91 14.65
N GLU A 140 8.20 2.22 14.90
CA GLU A 140 7.82 2.81 16.19
C GLU A 140 6.34 2.57 16.51
N ASN A 141 5.48 2.47 15.53
CA ASN A 141 4.06 2.15 15.70
C ASN A 141 3.78 0.63 15.75
N GLY A 142 4.80 -0.23 15.61
CA GLY A 142 4.63 -1.68 15.66
C GLY A 142 3.90 -2.25 14.44
N VAL A 143 3.94 -1.54 13.31
CA VAL A 143 3.29 -1.89 12.05
C VAL A 143 4.24 -2.74 11.20
N LYS A 144 3.71 -3.68 10.40
CA LYS A 144 4.52 -4.48 9.47
C LYS A 144 4.68 -3.73 8.14
N PRO A 145 5.92 -3.50 7.64
CA PRO A 145 6.12 -2.92 6.33
C PRO A 145 5.80 -3.94 5.21
N GLU A 146 5.22 -3.44 4.11
CA GLU A 146 5.27 -4.06 2.79
C GLU A 146 6.19 -3.23 1.90
N PHE A 147 7.16 -3.87 1.29
CA PHE A 147 8.12 -3.19 0.40
C PHE A 147 7.54 -3.13 -1.00
N GLU A 148 7.20 -1.93 -1.47
CA GLU A 148 6.77 -1.71 -2.86
C GLU A 148 7.99 -1.50 -3.76
N ILE A 149 8.09 -2.35 -4.79
CA ILE A 149 9.22 -2.45 -5.70
C ILE A 149 8.72 -2.15 -7.12
N PHE A 150 9.07 -0.99 -7.65
CA PHE A 150 8.74 -0.57 -9.02
C PHE A 150 9.86 -0.86 -10.01
N ASP A 151 11.07 -1.17 -9.50
CA ASP A 151 12.26 -1.47 -10.29
C ASP A 151 13.23 -2.33 -9.48
N ALA A 152 14.05 -3.14 -10.16
CA ALA A 152 14.99 -4.06 -9.52
C ALA A 152 15.95 -3.38 -8.52
N GLY A 153 16.36 -2.14 -8.77
CA GLY A 153 17.22 -1.38 -7.86
C GLY A 153 16.58 -1.10 -6.51
N MET A 154 15.26 -1.13 -6.41
CA MET A 154 14.54 -0.91 -5.16
C MET A 154 14.66 -2.09 -4.19
N ILE A 155 14.92 -3.30 -4.68
CA ILE A 155 15.21 -4.48 -3.83
C ILE A 155 16.48 -4.22 -3.01
N GLU A 156 17.51 -3.64 -3.63
CA GLU A 156 18.75 -3.28 -2.95
C GLU A 156 18.53 -2.16 -1.91
N ASN A 157 17.60 -1.23 -2.17
CA ASN A 157 17.25 -0.21 -1.20
C ASN A 157 16.57 -0.82 0.04
N ALA A 158 15.65 -1.78 -0.14
CA ALA A 158 15.03 -2.53 0.96
C ALA A 158 16.10 -3.29 1.77
N ALA A 159 17.02 -3.98 1.11
CA ALA A 159 18.14 -4.67 1.76
C ALA A 159 19.04 -3.69 2.53
N ARG A 160 19.28 -2.49 2.00
CA ARG A 160 20.04 -1.43 2.67
C ARG A 160 19.35 -0.91 3.93
N LEU A 161 18.03 -0.71 3.88
CA LEU A 161 17.24 -0.35 5.06
C LEU A 161 17.33 -1.43 6.14
N ALA A 162 17.28 -2.70 5.77
CA ALA A 162 17.44 -3.82 6.69
C ALA A 162 18.85 -3.84 7.32
N LYS A 163 19.90 -3.66 6.52
CA LYS A 163 21.29 -3.60 6.99
C LYS A 163 21.52 -2.44 7.98
N LYS A 164 20.84 -1.31 7.77
CA LYS A 164 20.87 -0.16 8.69
C LYS A 164 19.98 -0.35 9.93
N GLY A 165 19.19 -1.41 10.03
CA GLY A 165 18.33 -1.71 11.17
C GLY A 165 16.98 -0.97 11.20
N PHE A 166 16.60 -0.29 10.10
CA PHE A 166 15.30 0.36 9.99
C PHE A 166 14.16 -0.64 9.87
N VAL A 167 14.37 -1.73 9.15
CA VAL A 167 13.39 -2.80 8.91
C VAL A 167 13.98 -4.17 9.23
N LYS A 168 13.11 -5.19 9.32
CA LYS A 168 13.50 -6.58 9.54
C LYS A 168 13.16 -7.44 8.33
N LEU A 169 14.02 -8.43 8.04
CA LEU A 169 13.75 -9.46 7.06
C LEU A 169 13.52 -10.81 7.79
N PRO A 170 12.77 -11.76 7.21
CA PRO A 170 12.14 -11.70 5.89
C PRO A 170 10.99 -10.66 5.84
N GLY A 171 10.87 -9.98 4.70
CA GLY A 171 9.85 -8.95 4.45
C GLY A 171 8.69 -9.47 3.61
N HIS A 172 7.66 -8.64 3.50
CA HIS A 172 6.57 -8.78 2.53
C HIS A 172 6.87 -7.83 1.38
N PHE A 173 6.90 -8.34 0.15
CA PHE A 173 7.22 -7.56 -1.05
C PHE A 173 6.03 -7.51 -1.99
N ASP A 174 5.77 -6.34 -2.54
CA ASP A 174 4.86 -6.10 -3.65
C ASP A 174 5.67 -5.63 -4.87
N PHE A 175 5.69 -6.43 -5.92
CA PHE A 175 6.30 -6.08 -7.20
C PHE A 175 5.29 -5.33 -8.06
N VAL A 176 5.31 -3.99 -7.97
CA VAL A 176 4.39 -3.10 -8.68
C VAL A 176 4.86 -2.93 -10.12
N MET A 177 4.33 -3.77 -10.99
CA MET A 177 4.77 -3.87 -12.38
C MET A 177 3.78 -3.22 -13.35
N GLY A 178 4.29 -2.69 -14.46
CA GLY A 178 3.48 -2.13 -15.55
C GLY A 178 3.05 -0.69 -15.36
N VAL A 179 3.50 -0.03 -14.30
CA VAL A 179 3.30 1.42 -14.13
C VAL A 179 4.22 2.17 -15.10
N PRO A 180 3.73 3.17 -15.86
CA PRO A 180 4.57 4.01 -16.69
C PRO A 180 5.68 4.68 -15.88
N GLY A 181 6.93 4.37 -16.22
CA GLY A 181 8.12 4.83 -15.49
C GLY A 181 8.77 3.79 -14.57
N GLY A 182 8.08 2.68 -14.27
CA GLY A 182 8.62 1.52 -13.58
C GLY A 182 8.94 0.35 -14.51
N ILE A 183 9.22 -0.82 -13.91
CA ILE A 183 9.49 -2.05 -14.67
C ILE A 183 8.23 -2.54 -15.41
N SER A 184 8.36 -3.00 -16.65
CA SER A 184 7.21 -3.48 -17.43
C SER A 184 6.59 -4.76 -16.85
N GLY A 185 5.26 -4.90 -17.01
CA GLY A 185 4.46 -5.99 -16.44
C GLY A 185 4.51 -7.28 -17.25
N ASP A 186 5.70 -7.77 -17.61
CA ASP A 186 5.87 -9.04 -18.30
C ASP A 186 6.48 -10.13 -17.41
N ALA A 187 6.23 -11.39 -17.75
CA ALA A 187 6.65 -12.53 -16.96
C ALA A 187 8.18 -12.66 -16.81
N ARG A 188 8.96 -12.15 -17.76
CA ARG A 188 10.44 -12.20 -17.66
C ARG A 188 10.93 -11.27 -16.57
N ASN A 189 10.33 -10.09 -16.47
CA ASN A 189 10.68 -9.13 -15.43
C ASN A 189 10.28 -9.64 -14.05
N LEU A 190 9.12 -10.30 -13.92
CA LEU A 190 8.74 -10.95 -12.66
C LEU A 190 9.73 -12.06 -12.26
N MET A 191 10.22 -12.84 -13.21
CA MET A 191 11.24 -13.88 -12.94
C MET A 191 12.61 -13.29 -12.62
N HIS A 192 12.86 -12.03 -12.99
CA HIS A 192 14.11 -11.34 -12.70
C HIS A 192 14.12 -10.74 -11.29
N LEU A 193 12.96 -10.30 -10.79
CA LEU A 193 12.78 -9.76 -9.45
C LEU A 193 12.78 -10.88 -8.39
#